data_c41ca69979a01c33a43c737a74d71b5b
#
_entry.id   c41ca69979a01c33a43c737a74d71b5b
#
_cell.length_a   1.000
_cell.length_b   1.000
_cell.length_c   1.000
_cell.angle_alpha   90.00
_cell.angle_beta   90.00
_cell.angle_gamma   90.00
#
_symmetry.space_group_name_H-M   'P 1'
#
loop_
_entity.id
_entity.type
_entity.pdbx_description
1 polymer ?
#
loop_
_entity_poly.entity_id
_entity_poly.type
_entity_poly.pdbx_seq_one_letter_code
_entity_poly.pdbx_strand_id
1 'polypeptide(L)'
;MSLFARFFRLVWGGEVERALRPVLAVALAGSVAGSSLFTFMGIWAIQELDATGRQLGATFLLGAVLAAASGYLGGHLSDHYGRRRLILFGWGGEVLYIPLFLLVGQNVGLGLGLMTGMAIFGSIGGAADQAMVADLVPPERHEAAYASVRVASNLGVTMGPPLGGLMLFLGSWNGLFIGVSLLALFAAGLAWRFIPSRGEFSPEQPPERGSFGVIVRDRVFLLFLLSGMLAYLVYVAFEVALPISLTDTHGISPSTWGFLVIINPALVTLFQLRLTRRVSHIPTAPKLVAAMLLMGLPFTLLSVSAAIPVIAVVIVVFVIGEMLWVPTSQSVIAGLAPEDVRGAYMGAFGATSAAGFALAPFFGLQVRDVYGDGAMWGMFAAFSVVAAVLGALACRGVRSRPRSEGTGEGLEVVPVAP
;
A
#
# COMPACT_ATOMS: atom_id res chain seq x y z
N MET A 1 3.16 -10.40 -33.32
CA MET A 1 3.47 -9.90 -31.95
C MET A 1 2.28 -10.23 -31.08
N SER A 2 2.44 -11.06 -30.03
CA SER A 2 1.33 -11.53 -29.20
C SER A 2 0.65 -10.37 -28.47
N LEU A 3 -0.65 -10.51 -28.20
CA LEU A 3 -1.45 -9.53 -27.41
C LEU A 3 -0.76 -9.20 -26.07
N PHE A 4 -0.11 -10.20 -25.49
CA PHE A 4 0.69 -10.12 -24.27
C PHE A 4 1.89 -9.16 -24.42
N ALA A 5 2.61 -9.19 -25.54
CA ALA A 5 3.73 -8.30 -25.78
C ALA A 5 3.31 -6.85 -26.05
N ARG A 6 2.07 -6.63 -26.57
CA ARG A 6 1.47 -5.29 -26.69
C ARG A 6 1.04 -4.75 -25.34
N PHE A 7 0.37 -5.57 -24.52
CA PHE A 7 -0.02 -5.22 -23.16
C PHE A 7 1.21 -4.88 -22.31
N PHE A 8 2.25 -5.71 -22.37
CA PHE A 8 3.50 -5.50 -21.65
C PHE A 8 4.18 -4.18 -22.00
N ARG A 9 4.20 -3.79 -23.28
CA ARG A 9 4.72 -2.48 -23.73
C ARG A 9 3.84 -1.31 -23.31
N LEU A 10 2.54 -1.50 -23.29
CA LEU A 10 1.57 -0.45 -22.89
C LEU A 10 1.68 -0.15 -21.39
N VAL A 11 1.91 -1.15 -20.58
CA VAL A 11 1.96 -1.06 -19.11
C VAL A 11 3.35 -0.60 -18.63
N TRP A 12 4.43 -1.09 -19.23
CA TRP A 12 5.80 -0.79 -18.80
C TRP A 12 6.55 0.23 -19.67
N GLY A 13 5.95 0.77 -20.73
CA GLY A 13 6.41 1.94 -21.47
C GLY A 13 7.81 1.86 -22.12
N GLY A 14 8.50 0.74 -22.04
CA GLY A 14 9.86 0.54 -22.53
C GLY A 14 10.34 -0.91 -22.44
N GLU A 15 11.57 -1.17 -22.80
CA GLU A 15 12.20 -2.48 -22.61
C GLU A 15 12.50 -2.69 -21.12
N VAL A 16 11.65 -3.49 -20.45
CA VAL A 16 11.98 -4.02 -19.12
C VAL A 16 13.23 -4.88 -19.27
N GLU A 17 14.24 -4.58 -18.48
CA GLU A 17 15.46 -5.37 -18.47
C GLU A 17 15.15 -6.86 -18.26
N ARG A 18 15.78 -7.71 -19.04
CA ARG A 18 15.53 -9.16 -18.97
C ARG A 18 15.79 -9.72 -17.58
N ALA A 19 16.76 -9.16 -16.87
CA ALA A 19 17.11 -9.52 -15.50
C ALA A 19 15.97 -9.28 -14.48
N LEU A 20 15.12 -8.26 -14.68
CA LEU A 20 14.01 -7.95 -13.78
C LEU A 20 12.76 -8.81 -14.00
N ARG A 21 12.59 -9.44 -15.15
CA ARG A 21 11.36 -10.19 -15.47
C ARG A 21 10.96 -11.25 -14.43
N PRO A 22 11.91 -12.03 -13.86
CA PRO A 22 11.57 -12.96 -12.78
C PRO A 22 11.03 -12.27 -11.54
N VAL A 23 11.67 -11.17 -11.11
CA VAL A 23 11.24 -10.41 -9.94
C VAL A 23 9.84 -9.81 -10.16
N LEU A 24 9.57 -9.27 -11.36
CA LEU A 24 8.23 -8.75 -11.71
C LEU A 24 7.16 -9.83 -11.70
N ALA A 25 7.48 -11.04 -12.18
CA ALA A 25 6.53 -12.15 -12.17
C ALA A 25 6.22 -12.61 -10.74
N VAL A 26 7.24 -12.67 -9.87
CA VAL A 26 7.08 -13.01 -8.44
C VAL A 26 6.31 -11.91 -7.72
N ALA A 27 6.63 -10.63 -7.96
CA ALA A 27 5.95 -9.48 -7.37
C ALA A 27 4.45 -9.47 -7.76
N LEU A 28 4.13 -9.73 -9.03
CA LEU A 28 2.75 -9.84 -9.50
C LEU A 28 2.01 -10.99 -8.79
N ALA A 29 2.55 -12.21 -8.87
CA ALA A 29 1.92 -13.40 -8.30
C ALA A 29 1.75 -13.28 -6.78
N GLY A 30 2.78 -12.77 -6.10
CA GLY A 30 2.76 -12.56 -4.66
C GLY A 30 1.76 -11.49 -4.23
N SER A 31 1.67 -10.41 -4.98
CA SER A 31 0.67 -9.37 -4.70
C SER A 31 -0.76 -9.84 -4.94
N VAL A 32 -0.99 -10.74 -5.93
CA VAL A 32 -2.29 -11.41 -6.11
C VAL A 32 -2.62 -12.25 -4.87
N ALA A 33 -1.69 -13.11 -4.44
CA ALA A 33 -1.91 -13.98 -3.27
C ALA A 33 -2.15 -13.17 -2.00
N GLY A 34 -1.26 -12.20 -1.71
CA GLY A 34 -1.32 -11.38 -0.50
C GLY A 34 -2.58 -10.53 -0.42
N SER A 35 -2.98 -9.85 -1.50
CA SER A 35 -4.18 -9.02 -1.51
C SER A 35 -5.48 -9.84 -1.52
N SER A 36 -5.50 -11.04 -2.16
CA SER A 36 -6.63 -11.97 -2.05
C SER A 36 -6.90 -12.38 -0.62
N LEU A 37 -5.87 -12.52 0.22
CA LEU A 37 -6.02 -12.90 1.61
C LEU A 37 -6.29 -11.67 2.49
N PHE A 38 -5.45 -10.64 2.40
CA PHE A 38 -5.48 -9.47 3.28
C PHE A 38 -6.85 -8.78 3.32
N THR A 39 -7.48 -8.62 2.15
CA THR A 39 -8.80 -7.97 2.00
C THR A 39 -9.90 -8.64 2.85
N PHE A 40 -9.79 -9.93 3.10
CA PHE A 40 -10.84 -10.69 3.78
C PHE A 40 -10.48 -11.12 5.20
N MET A 41 -9.22 -11.00 5.64
CA MET A 41 -8.79 -11.45 6.96
C MET A 41 -9.51 -10.75 8.11
N GLY A 42 -9.76 -9.45 7.99
CA GLY A 42 -10.52 -8.70 8.99
C GLY A 42 -11.98 -9.16 9.09
N ILE A 43 -12.60 -9.42 7.95
CA ILE A 43 -13.98 -9.94 7.88
C ILE A 43 -14.05 -11.33 8.50
N TRP A 44 -13.09 -12.21 8.13
CA TRP A 44 -13.00 -13.55 8.69
C TRP A 44 -12.87 -13.55 10.22
N ALA A 45 -12.02 -12.69 10.75
CA ALA A 45 -11.80 -12.61 12.20
C ALA A 45 -13.09 -12.17 12.96
N ILE A 46 -13.87 -11.26 12.40
CA ILE A 46 -15.12 -10.79 13.00
C ILE A 46 -16.22 -11.84 12.82
N GLN A 47 -16.41 -12.37 11.60
CA GLN A 47 -17.58 -13.22 11.29
C GLN A 47 -17.41 -14.69 11.71
N GLU A 48 -16.21 -15.25 11.60
CA GLU A 48 -15.97 -16.66 11.87
C GLU A 48 -15.39 -16.93 13.27
N LEU A 49 -14.65 -15.96 13.82
CA LEU A 49 -14.02 -16.12 15.13
C LEU A 49 -14.72 -15.32 16.23
N ASP A 50 -15.75 -14.51 15.91
CA ASP A 50 -16.39 -13.57 16.84
C ASP A 50 -15.38 -12.63 17.54
N ALA A 51 -14.29 -12.28 16.83
CA ALA A 51 -13.29 -11.37 17.36
C ALA A 51 -13.86 -9.96 17.52
N THR A 52 -13.58 -9.31 18.64
CA THR A 52 -13.95 -7.90 18.79
C THR A 52 -13.06 -6.99 17.94
N GLY A 53 -13.57 -5.82 17.55
CA GLY A 53 -12.77 -4.83 16.82
C GLY A 53 -11.52 -4.41 17.58
N ARG A 54 -11.58 -4.36 18.93
CA ARG A 54 -10.42 -4.10 19.79
C ARG A 54 -9.34 -5.18 19.65
N GLN A 55 -9.72 -6.46 19.65
CA GLN A 55 -8.79 -7.57 19.45
C GLN A 55 -8.18 -7.54 18.06
N LEU A 56 -9.00 -7.33 17.03
CA LEU A 56 -8.56 -7.24 15.65
C LEU A 56 -7.64 -6.02 15.43
N GLY A 57 -7.99 -4.85 15.97
CA GLY A 57 -7.14 -3.66 15.91
C GLY A 57 -5.79 -3.86 16.59
N ALA A 58 -5.75 -4.53 17.76
CA ALA A 58 -4.50 -4.90 18.42
C ALA A 58 -3.68 -5.89 17.58
N THR A 59 -4.33 -6.84 16.90
CA THR A 59 -3.69 -7.80 15.97
C THR A 59 -2.98 -7.08 14.82
N PHE A 60 -3.62 -6.12 14.17
CA PHE A 60 -3.00 -5.31 13.12
C PHE A 60 -1.82 -4.48 13.63
N LEU A 61 -1.97 -3.87 14.83
CA LEU A 61 -0.87 -3.11 15.44
C LEU A 61 0.34 -3.99 15.75
N LEU A 62 0.13 -5.13 16.39
CA LEU A 62 1.20 -6.10 16.68
C LEU A 62 1.80 -6.68 15.43
N GLY A 63 0.99 -7.00 14.42
CA GLY A 63 1.44 -7.43 13.10
C GLY A 63 2.34 -6.41 12.42
N ALA A 64 2.01 -5.11 12.49
CA ALA A 64 2.84 -4.05 11.92
C ALA A 64 4.19 -3.91 12.65
N VAL A 65 4.21 -4.05 13.98
CA VAL A 65 5.46 -4.04 14.78
C VAL A 65 6.34 -5.24 14.39
N LEU A 66 5.75 -6.44 14.29
CA LEU A 66 6.46 -7.64 13.86
C LEU A 66 6.96 -7.53 12.43
N ALA A 67 6.15 -6.98 11.52
CA ALA A 67 6.53 -6.72 10.14
C ALA A 67 7.77 -5.82 10.06
N ALA A 68 7.77 -4.71 10.82
CA ALA A 68 8.89 -3.79 10.86
C ALA A 68 10.17 -4.45 11.40
N ALA A 69 10.08 -5.18 12.51
CA ALA A 69 11.20 -5.90 13.10
C ALA A 69 11.72 -7.01 12.16
N SER A 70 10.81 -7.79 11.57
CA SER A 70 11.16 -8.89 10.66
C SER A 70 11.72 -8.38 9.34
N GLY A 71 11.22 -7.25 8.81
CA GLY A 71 11.77 -6.61 7.62
C GLY A 71 13.20 -6.11 7.82
N TYR A 72 13.48 -5.48 8.99
CA TYR A 72 14.84 -5.08 9.36
C TYR A 72 15.78 -6.28 9.46
N LEU A 73 15.36 -7.33 10.18
CA LEU A 73 16.13 -8.56 10.30
C LEU A 73 16.31 -9.24 8.94
N GLY A 74 15.26 -9.29 8.13
CA GLY A 74 15.29 -9.87 6.78
C GLY A 74 16.28 -9.17 5.86
N GLY A 75 16.34 -7.84 5.89
CA GLY A 75 17.34 -7.06 5.18
C GLY A 75 18.76 -7.44 5.61
N HIS A 76 19.03 -7.40 6.90
CA HIS A 76 20.34 -7.76 7.46
C HIS A 76 20.76 -9.22 7.17
N LEU A 77 19.83 -10.17 7.37
CA LEU A 77 20.09 -11.58 7.08
C LEU A 77 20.30 -11.83 5.58
N SER A 78 19.61 -11.08 4.72
CA SER A 78 19.75 -11.22 3.27
C SER A 78 21.12 -10.78 2.78
N ASP A 79 21.79 -9.85 3.46
CA ASP A 79 23.17 -9.45 3.16
C ASP A 79 24.16 -10.58 3.48
N HIS A 80 23.90 -11.36 4.54
CA HIS A 80 24.79 -12.46 4.97
C HIS A 80 24.52 -13.78 4.25
N TYR A 81 23.25 -14.18 4.13
CA TYR A 81 22.86 -15.49 3.60
C TYR A 81 22.52 -15.47 2.11
N GLY A 82 22.45 -14.27 1.51
CA GLY A 82 22.12 -14.03 0.11
C GLY A 82 20.61 -13.82 -0.12
N ARG A 83 20.28 -12.90 -1.04
CA ARG A 83 18.90 -12.44 -1.34
C ARG A 83 17.94 -13.59 -1.64
N ARG A 84 18.34 -14.46 -2.58
CA ARG A 84 17.49 -15.58 -3.02
C ARG A 84 17.06 -16.49 -1.87
N ARG A 85 17.96 -16.79 -0.93
CA ARG A 85 17.61 -17.69 0.20
C ARG A 85 16.54 -17.09 1.09
N LEU A 86 16.60 -15.79 1.36
CA LEU A 86 15.61 -15.10 2.19
C LEU A 86 14.28 -14.92 1.46
N ILE A 87 14.30 -14.67 0.14
CA ILE A 87 13.10 -14.66 -0.70
C ILE A 87 12.41 -16.03 -0.64
N LEU A 88 13.15 -17.11 -0.82
CA LEU A 88 12.61 -18.46 -0.75
C LEU A 88 12.16 -18.86 0.66
N PHE A 89 12.83 -18.36 1.71
CA PHE A 89 12.38 -18.52 3.08
C PHE A 89 11.05 -17.81 3.33
N GLY A 90 10.88 -16.57 2.86
CA GLY A 90 9.62 -15.84 2.96
C GLY A 90 8.48 -16.59 2.28
N TRP A 91 8.61 -16.92 1.00
CA TRP A 91 7.60 -17.65 0.24
C TRP A 91 7.35 -19.07 0.78
N GLY A 92 8.41 -19.81 1.15
CA GLY A 92 8.27 -21.14 1.75
C GLY A 92 7.55 -21.09 3.10
N GLY A 93 7.85 -20.06 3.90
CA GLY A 93 7.13 -19.79 5.14
C GLY A 93 5.65 -19.53 4.90
N GLU A 94 5.28 -18.67 3.95
CA GLU A 94 3.87 -18.40 3.62
C GLU A 94 3.14 -19.66 3.12
N VAL A 95 3.77 -20.46 2.26
CA VAL A 95 3.20 -21.73 1.75
C VAL A 95 2.87 -22.70 2.89
N LEU A 96 3.71 -22.78 3.92
CA LEU A 96 3.49 -23.65 5.07
C LEU A 96 2.55 -23.02 6.11
N TYR A 97 2.53 -21.70 6.20
CA TYR A 97 1.82 -20.97 7.24
C TYR A 97 0.34 -20.75 6.92
N ILE A 98 0.02 -20.37 5.68
CA ILE A 98 -1.37 -20.07 5.27
C ILE A 98 -2.31 -21.27 5.49
N PRO A 99 -1.94 -22.54 5.21
CA PRO A 99 -2.79 -23.68 5.49
C PRO A 99 -3.15 -23.86 6.98
N LEU A 100 -2.38 -23.30 7.92
CA LEU A 100 -2.69 -23.38 9.34
C LEU A 100 -4.02 -22.70 9.69
N PHE A 101 -4.48 -21.74 8.90
CA PHE A 101 -5.79 -21.12 9.07
C PHE A 101 -6.95 -22.13 8.94
N LEU A 102 -6.76 -23.21 8.20
CA LEU A 102 -7.75 -24.31 8.10
C LEU A 102 -7.93 -25.06 9.41
N LEU A 103 -6.95 -24.98 10.34
CA LEU A 103 -6.94 -25.71 11.62
C LEU A 103 -7.45 -24.85 12.80
N VAL A 104 -7.75 -23.57 12.55
CA VAL A 104 -8.13 -22.62 13.61
C VAL A 104 -9.47 -22.98 14.26
N GLY A 105 -10.43 -23.50 13.49
CA GLY A 105 -11.80 -23.68 13.95
C GLY A 105 -12.38 -22.35 14.46
N GLN A 106 -12.89 -22.35 15.69
CA GLN A 106 -13.42 -21.14 16.35
C GLN A 106 -12.48 -20.59 17.44
N ASN A 107 -11.20 -20.94 17.40
CA ASN A 107 -10.25 -20.45 18.41
C ASN A 107 -9.75 -19.03 18.04
N VAL A 108 -10.37 -18.02 18.66
CA VAL A 108 -10.04 -16.59 18.44
C VAL A 108 -8.55 -16.32 18.66
N GLY A 109 -7.97 -16.82 19.78
CA GLY A 109 -6.57 -16.56 20.11
C GLY A 109 -5.60 -17.15 19.08
N LEU A 110 -5.88 -18.37 18.60
CA LEU A 110 -5.07 -19.01 17.57
C LEU A 110 -5.19 -18.25 16.23
N GLY A 111 -6.41 -17.88 15.82
CA GLY A 111 -6.64 -17.16 14.58
C GLY A 111 -5.96 -15.80 14.54
N LEU A 112 -6.14 -14.99 15.59
CA LEU A 112 -5.49 -13.68 15.70
C LEU A 112 -3.97 -13.80 15.84
N GLY A 113 -3.48 -14.83 16.53
CA GLY A 113 -2.05 -15.15 16.61
C GLY A 113 -1.45 -15.49 15.25
N LEU A 114 -2.16 -16.29 14.44
CA LEU A 114 -1.74 -16.59 13.06
C LEU A 114 -1.78 -15.33 12.17
N MET A 115 -2.81 -14.48 12.26
CA MET A 115 -2.85 -13.22 11.55
C MET A 115 -1.63 -12.33 11.87
N THR A 116 -1.29 -12.22 13.15
CA THR A 116 -0.12 -11.46 13.61
C THR A 116 1.18 -12.04 13.07
N GLY A 117 1.36 -13.37 13.15
CA GLY A 117 2.59 -14.07 12.74
C GLY A 117 2.81 -14.12 11.23
N MET A 118 1.76 -14.02 10.42
CA MET A 118 1.85 -14.01 8.97
C MET A 118 2.74 -12.86 8.44
N ALA A 119 2.74 -11.72 9.13
CA ALA A 119 3.56 -10.56 8.79
C ALA A 119 5.08 -10.85 8.76
N ILE A 120 5.55 -11.86 9.48
CA ILE A 120 6.98 -12.19 9.60
C ILE A 120 7.55 -12.64 8.26
N PHE A 121 6.91 -13.62 7.63
CA PHE A 121 7.44 -14.23 6.41
C PHE A 121 7.42 -13.27 5.22
N GLY A 122 6.30 -12.57 5.00
CA GLY A 122 6.18 -11.56 3.96
C GLY A 122 7.17 -10.41 4.11
N SER A 123 7.44 -9.96 5.36
CA SER A 123 8.37 -8.87 5.60
C SER A 123 9.84 -9.27 5.41
N ILE A 124 10.24 -10.48 5.84
CA ILE A 124 11.59 -11.01 5.61
C ILE A 124 11.84 -11.18 4.11
N GLY A 125 10.94 -11.84 3.40
CA GLY A 125 11.05 -12.04 1.96
C GLY A 125 11.01 -10.73 1.19
N GLY A 126 10.10 -9.82 1.54
CA GLY A 126 9.93 -8.52 0.89
C GLY A 126 11.15 -7.61 1.01
N ALA A 127 11.86 -7.62 2.16
CA ALA A 127 13.11 -6.88 2.31
C ALA A 127 14.20 -7.41 1.36
N ALA A 128 14.29 -8.74 1.21
CA ALA A 128 15.23 -9.37 0.30
C ALA A 128 14.85 -9.15 -1.18
N ASP A 129 13.54 -9.14 -1.52
CA ASP A 129 13.04 -8.80 -2.86
C ASP A 129 13.43 -7.38 -3.27
N GLN A 130 13.24 -6.42 -2.39
CA GLN A 130 13.63 -5.02 -2.61
C GLN A 130 15.14 -4.89 -2.89
N ALA A 131 15.95 -5.57 -2.09
CA ALA A 131 17.39 -5.57 -2.27
C ALA A 131 17.82 -6.29 -3.56
N MET A 132 17.16 -7.40 -3.95
CA MET A 132 17.42 -8.10 -5.21
C MET A 132 17.18 -7.20 -6.43
N VAL A 133 16.18 -6.31 -6.40
CA VAL A 133 15.96 -5.34 -7.49
C VAL A 133 17.17 -4.47 -7.70
N ALA A 134 17.76 -3.93 -6.62
CA ALA A 134 18.99 -3.12 -6.70
C ALA A 134 20.18 -3.93 -7.20
N ASP A 135 20.29 -5.19 -6.78
CA ASP A 135 21.40 -6.06 -7.18
C ASP A 135 21.35 -6.49 -8.67
N LEU A 136 20.21 -6.34 -9.34
CA LEU A 136 19.99 -6.78 -10.73
C LEU A 136 20.18 -5.69 -11.78
N VAL A 137 20.22 -4.42 -11.39
CA VAL A 137 20.33 -3.29 -12.32
C VAL A 137 21.34 -2.26 -11.81
N PRO A 138 22.01 -1.54 -12.73
CA PRO A 138 22.95 -0.49 -12.33
C PRO A 138 22.22 0.67 -11.63
N PRO A 139 22.92 1.42 -10.75
CA PRO A 139 22.32 2.50 -9.93
C PRO A 139 21.47 3.51 -10.69
N GLU A 140 21.89 3.87 -11.92
CA GLU A 140 21.19 4.84 -12.77
C GLU A 140 19.80 4.37 -13.21
N ARG A 141 19.52 3.06 -13.08
CA ARG A 141 18.25 2.44 -13.47
C ARG A 141 17.39 1.99 -12.30
N HIS A 142 17.83 2.18 -11.06
CA HIS A 142 17.09 1.77 -9.87
C HIS A 142 15.67 2.35 -9.85
N GLU A 143 15.51 3.65 -10.16
CA GLU A 143 14.20 4.30 -10.16
C GLU A 143 13.23 3.62 -11.13
N ALA A 144 13.66 3.34 -12.35
CA ALA A 144 12.85 2.66 -13.36
C ALA A 144 12.53 1.21 -12.97
N ALA A 145 13.49 0.50 -12.34
CA ALA A 145 13.32 -0.86 -11.86
C ALA A 145 12.28 -0.94 -10.74
N TYR A 146 12.37 -0.09 -9.72
CA TYR A 146 11.39 -0.02 -8.63
C TYR A 146 10.01 0.43 -9.14
N ALA A 147 9.95 1.36 -10.09
CA ALA A 147 8.69 1.73 -10.73
C ALA A 147 8.04 0.53 -11.45
N SER A 148 8.83 -0.30 -12.13
CA SER A 148 8.35 -1.52 -12.80
C SER A 148 7.82 -2.54 -11.80
N VAL A 149 8.52 -2.76 -10.67
CA VAL A 149 8.04 -3.64 -9.58
C VAL A 149 6.72 -3.11 -9.01
N ARG A 150 6.62 -1.80 -8.77
CA ARG A 150 5.40 -1.18 -8.27
C ARG A 150 4.21 -1.39 -9.20
N VAL A 151 4.41 -1.27 -10.52
CA VAL A 151 3.36 -1.56 -11.51
C VAL A 151 2.93 -3.02 -11.45
N ALA A 152 3.88 -3.97 -11.37
CA ALA A 152 3.58 -5.38 -11.23
C ALA A 152 2.77 -5.68 -9.96
N SER A 153 3.21 -5.12 -8.82
CA SER A 153 2.51 -5.27 -7.54
C SER A 153 1.10 -4.67 -7.56
N ASN A 154 0.93 -3.48 -8.14
CA ASN A 154 -0.39 -2.83 -8.24
C ASN A 154 -1.37 -3.63 -9.11
N LEU A 155 -0.88 -4.24 -10.20
CA LEU A 155 -1.70 -5.17 -11.00
C LEU A 155 -2.12 -6.38 -10.15
N GLY A 156 -1.22 -6.92 -9.35
CA GLY A 156 -1.53 -8.02 -8.43
C GLY A 156 -2.56 -7.64 -7.38
N VAL A 157 -2.40 -6.48 -6.75
CA VAL A 157 -3.38 -5.93 -5.79
C VAL A 157 -4.75 -5.69 -6.43
N THR A 158 -4.77 -5.28 -7.71
CA THR A 158 -6.01 -5.12 -8.47
C THR A 158 -6.74 -6.45 -8.68
N MET A 159 -6.00 -7.53 -8.94
CA MET A 159 -6.57 -8.85 -9.26
C MET A 159 -6.93 -9.67 -8.02
N GLY A 160 -6.25 -9.42 -6.90
CA GLY A 160 -6.38 -10.23 -5.69
C GLY A 160 -7.78 -10.23 -5.08
N PRO A 161 -8.38 -9.09 -4.69
CA PRO A 161 -9.69 -9.07 -4.04
C PRO A 161 -10.80 -9.74 -4.87
N PRO A 162 -10.91 -9.51 -6.20
CA PRO A 162 -11.86 -10.24 -7.03
C PRO A 162 -11.66 -11.76 -7.01
N LEU A 163 -10.40 -12.21 -7.07
CA LEU A 163 -10.08 -13.64 -6.99
C LEU A 163 -10.41 -14.22 -5.62
N GLY A 164 -10.06 -13.50 -4.54
CA GLY A 164 -10.44 -13.88 -3.18
C GLY A 164 -11.96 -13.94 -3.00
N GLY A 165 -12.70 -12.94 -3.51
CA GLY A 165 -14.16 -12.94 -3.53
C GLY A 165 -14.76 -14.13 -4.31
N LEU A 166 -14.16 -14.50 -5.44
CA LEU A 166 -14.55 -15.69 -6.20
C LEU A 166 -14.27 -16.98 -5.43
N MET A 167 -13.11 -17.09 -4.78
CA MET A 167 -12.77 -18.25 -3.94
C MET A 167 -13.76 -18.42 -2.78
N LEU A 168 -14.17 -17.32 -2.13
CA LEU A 168 -15.19 -17.32 -1.10
C LEU A 168 -16.56 -17.73 -1.65
N PHE A 169 -16.93 -17.24 -2.82
CA PHE A 169 -18.20 -17.58 -3.46
C PHE A 169 -18.29 -19.07 -3.82
N LEU A 170 -17.18 -19.68 -4.29
CA LEU A 170 -17.14 -21.06 -4.72
C LEU A 170 -16.90 -22.06 -3.57
N GLY A 171 -16.19 -21.70 -2.52
CA GLY A 171 -15.69 -22.66 -1.54
C GLY A 171 -15.64 -22.18 -0.09
N SER A 172 -16.33 -21.10 0.26
CA SER A 172 -16.30 -20.53 1.62
C SER A 172 -14.89 -20.11 2.07
N TRP A 173 -14.69 -19.88 3.36
CA TRP A 173 -13.39 -19.50 3.94
C TRP A 173 -12.29 -20.54 3.69
N ASN A 174 -12.63 -21.82 3.74
CA ASN A 174 -11.67 -22.89 3.40
C ASN A 174 -11.22 -22.79 1.94
N GLY A 175 -12.15 -22.47 1.03
CA GLY A 175 -11.84 -22.21 -0.38
C GLY A 175 -10.87 -21.05 -0.56
N LEU A 176 -11.04 -19.97 0.21
CA LEU A 176 -10.11 -18.84 0.22
C LEU A 176 -8.71 -19.28 0.66
N PHE A 177 -8.59 -19.93 1.83
CA PHE A 177 -7.28 -20.34 2.37
C PHE A 177 -6.56 -21.34 1.45
N ILE A 178 -7.27 -22.32 0.91
CA ILE A 178 -6.70 -23.27 -0.07
C ILE A 178 -6.28 -22.53 -1.35
N GLY A 179 -7.13 -21.70 -1.90
CA GLY A 179 -6.84 -20.95 -3.12
C GLY A 179 -5.63 -20.02 -2.97
N VAL A 180 -5.53 -19.29 -1.85
CA VAL A 180 -4.38 -18.43 -1.58
C VAL A 180 -3.12 -19.25 -1.32
N SER A 181 -3.21 -20.42 -0.65
CA SER A 181 -2.07 -21.33 -0.48
C SER A 181 -1.52 -21.81 -1.83
N LEU A 182 -2.40 -22.12 -2.79
CA LEU A 182 -2.00 -22.49 -4.14
C LEU A 182 -1.36 -21.30 -4.90
N LEU A 183 -1.87 -20.09 -4.73
CA LEU A 183 -1.25 -18.89 -5.31
C LEU A 183 0.13 -18.61 -4.69
N ALA A 184 0.28 -18.76 -3.37
CA ALA A 184 1.57 -18.63 -2.68
C ALA A 184 2.57 -19.70 -3.14
N LEU A 185 2.10 -20.95 -3.31
CA LEU A 185 2.91 -22.04 -3.86
C LEU A 185 3.35 -21.74 -5.30
N PHE A 186 2.48 -21.16 -6.11
CA PHE A 186 2.82 -20.74 -7.47
C PHE A 186 3.89 -19.63 -7.45
N ALA A 187 3.73 -18.60 -6.61
CA ALA A 187 4.72 -17.53 -6.43
C ALA A 187 6.08 -18.09 -5.92
N ALA A 188 6.04 -18.99 -4.93
CA ALA A 188 7.22 -19.69 -4.44
C ALA A 188 7.92 -20.50 -5.54
N GLY A 189 7.16 -21.19 -6.39
CA GLY A 189 7.67 -21.94 -7.54
C GLY A 189 8.34 -21.03 -8.58
N LEU A 190 7.74 -19.87 -8.87
CA LEU A 190 8.36 -18.84 -9.73
C LEU A 190 9.66 -18.32 -9.11
N ALA A 191 9.65 -18.00 -7.82
CA ALA A 191 10.84 -17.52 -7.10
C ALA A 191 11.95 -18.59 -7.13
N TRP A 192 11.61 -19.85 -6.81
CA TRP A 192 12.55 -20.96 -6.83
C TRP A 192 13.17 -21.19 -8.20
N ARG A 193 12.36 -21.12 -9.27
CA ARG A 193 12.81 -21.45 -10.64
C ARG A 193 13.56 -20.32 -11.32
N PHE A 194 13.22 -19.05 -11.04
CA PHE A 194 13.64 -17.92 -11.86
C PHE A 194 14.43 -16.84 -11.12
N ILE A 195 14.33 -16.71 -9.78
CA ILE A 195 15.14 -15.72 -9.05
C ILE A 195 16.61 -16.15 -9.07
N PRO A 196 17.53 -15.30 -9.54
CA PRO A 196 18.96 -15.64 -9.59
C PRO A 196 19.58 -15.75 -8.20
N SER A 197 20.66 -16.52 -8.09
CA SER A 197 21.35 -16.72 -6.81
C SER A 197 22.17 -15.49 -6.38
N ARG A 198 22.64 -14.70 -7.34
CA ARG A 198 23.38 -13.43 -7.14
C ARG A 198 22.95 -12.42 -8.19
N GLY A 199 22.88 -11.15 -7.81
CA GLY A 199 22.86 -10.01 -8.71
C GLY A 199 24.28 -9.60 -9.12
N GLU A 200 24.41 -8.88 -10.21
CA GLU A 200 25.72 -8.39 -10.72
C GLU A 200 26.21 -7.16 -9.94
N PHE A 201 25.31 -6.46 -9.24
CA PHE A 201 25.61 -5.19 -8.56
C PHE A 201 25.44 -5.35 -7.05
N SER A 202 26.53 -5.30 -6.30
CA SER A 202 26.49 -5.24 -4.85
C SER A 202 26.43 -3.79 -4.37
N PRO A 203 25.57 -3.44 -3.40
CA PRO A 203 25.52 -2.09 -2.86
C PRO A 203 26.75 -1.78 -2.01
N GLU A 204 27.46 -0.72 -2.33
CA GLU A 204 28.71 -0.32 -1.65
C GLU A 204 28.56 0.78 -0.60
N GLN A 205 27.40 1.30 -0.24
CA GLN A 205 27.37 2.38 0.76
C GLN A 205 26.31 2.21 1.83
N PRO A 206 26.70 2.28 3.12
CA PRO A 206 25.75 2.43 4.21
C PRO A 206 25.07 3.81 4.09
N PRO A 207 23.79 3.95 4.54
CA PRO A 207 23.06 5.22 4.49
C PRO A 207 23.83 6.30 5.27
N GLU A 208 23.92 7.51 4.70
CA GLU A 208 24.61 8.64 5.33
C GLU A 208 24.01 8.96 6.70
N ARG A 209 24.90 8.97 7.71
CA ARG A 209 24.55 9.34 9.08
C ARG A 209 24.27 10.84 9.16
N GLY A 210 23.03 11.24 9.48
CA GLY A 210 22.74 12.65 9.79
C GLY A 210 21.40 13.21 9.32
N SER A 211 20.66 12.50 8.47
CA SER A 211 19.37 12.97 7.90
C SER A 211 18.25 13.19 8.93
N PHE A 212 18.24 12.44 10.05
CA PHE A 212 17.18 12.51 11.05
C PHE A 212 17.10 13.88 11.74
N GLY A 213 18.23 14.49 12.06
CA GLY A 213 18.28 15.81 12.70
C GLY A 213 17.73 16.94 11.83
N VAL A 214 17.86 16.84 10.52
CA VAL A 214 17.30 17.80 9.55
C VAL A 214 15.78 17.68 9.51
N ILE A 215 15.26 16.46 9.43
CA ILE A 215 13.82 16.16 9.38
C ILE A 215 13.09 16.70 10.61
N VAL A 216 13.59 16.43 11.82
CA VAL A 216 12.93 16.82 13.08
C VAL A 216 12.91 18.34 13.29
N ARG A 217 13.83 19.07 12.68
CA ARG A 217 13.87 20.54 12.74
C ARG A 217 12.99 21.22 11.69
N ASP A 218 12.59 20.50 10.66
CA ASP A 218 11.74 21.04 9.60
C ASP A 218 10.25 21.04 10.00
N ARG A 219 9.81 22.12 10.64
CA ARG A 219 8.43 22.27 11.10
C ARG A 219 7.39 22.16 9.98
N VAL A 220 7.69 22.65 8.78
CA VAL A 220 6.77 22.59 7.63
C VAL A 220 6.61 21.15 7.19
N PHE A 221 7.72 20.40 7.13
CA PHE A 221 7.69 18.99 6.78
C PHE A 221 6.99 18.15 7.87
N LEU A 222 7.23 18.43 9.16
CA LEU A 222 6.52 17.74 10.25
C LEU A 222 5.00 17.96 10.21
N LEU A 223 4.54 19.18 9.89
CA LEU A 223 3.11 19.44 9.66
C LEU A 223 2.57 18.63 8.48
N PHE A 224 3.37 18.52 7.40
CA PHE A 224 3.00 17.73 6.25
C PHE A 224 2.99 16.22 6.56
N LEU A 225 3.95 15.72 7.36
CA LEU A 225 3.95 14.34 7.84
C LEU A 225 2.71 14.01 8.66
N LEU A 226 2.32 14.90 9.58
CA LEU A 226 1.11 14.71 10.38
C LEU A 226 -0.16 14.72 9.50
N SER A 227 -0.23 15.64 8.53
CA SER A 227 -1.29 15.66 7.52
C SER A 227 -1.34 14.33 6.74
N GLY A 228 -0.19 13.85 6.27
CA GLY A 228 -0.04 12.60 5.54
C GLY A 228 -0.44 11.39 6.39
N MET A 229 -0.05 11.36 7.66
CA MET A 229 -0.43 10.29 8.57
C MET A 229 -1.95 10.20 8.76
N LEU A 230 -2.62 11.33 9.00
CA LEU A 230 -4.09 11.38 9.11
C LEU A 230 -4.77 10.97 7.80
N ALA A 231 -4.23 11.38 6.65
CA ALA A 231 -4.73 10.95 5.34
C ALA A 231 -4.56 9.43 5.13
N TYR A 232 -3.43 8.85 5.57
CA TYR A 232 -3.25 7.39 5.54
C TYR A 232 -4.18 6.64 6.49
N LEU A 233 -4.53 7.21 7.66
CA LEU A 233 -5.56 6.61 8.52
C LEU A 233 -6.90 6.51 7.79
N VAL A 234 -7.29 7.55 7.05
CA VAL A 234 -8.51 7.55 6.23
C VAL A 234 -8.40 6.58 5.05
N TYR A 235 -7.25 6.54 4.40
CA TYR A 235 -6.97 5.60 3.31
C TYR A 235 -7.11 4.14 3.75
N VAL A 236 -6.48 3.78 4.87
CA VAL A 236 -6.53 2.42 5.40
C VAL A 236 -7.90 2.07 5.98
N ALA A 237 -8.70 3.05 6.43
CA ALA A 237 -10.10 2.82 6.79
C ALA A 237 -10.91 2.27 5.60
N PHE A 238 -10.64 2.70 4.37
CA PHE A 238 -11.21 2.11 3.16
C PHE A 238 -10.81 0.64 2.98
N GLU A 239 -9.55 0.30 3.25
CA GLU A 239 -9.00 -1.04 3.04
C GLU A 239 -9.47 -2.06 4.11
N VAL A 240 -9.64 -1.62 5.37
CA VAL A 240 -9.88 -2.51 6.50
C VAL A 240 -11.22 -2.26 7.18
N ALA A 241 -11.52 -1.02 7.56
CA ALA A 241 -12.73 -0.72 8.34
C ALA A 241 -14.00 -0.79 7.48
N LEU A 242 -13.93 -0.34 6.23
CA LEU A 242 -15.07 -0.35 5.31
C LEU A 242 -15.59 -1.77 5.03
N PRO A 243 -14.77 -2.74 4.58
CA PRO A 243 -15.26 -4.09 4.37
C PRO A 243 -15.86 -4.73 5.63
N ILE A 244 -15.27 -4.50 6.79
CA ILE A 244 -15.79 -5.01 8.07
C ILE A 244 -17.17 -4.41 8.37
N SER A 245 -17.31 -3.09 8.29
CA SER A 245 -18.59 -2.40 8.51
C SER A 245 -19.67 -2.90 7.55
N LEU A 246 -19.36 -3.00 6.26
CA LEU A 246 -20.32 -3.45 5.24
C LEU A 246 -20.76 -4.89 5.45
N THR A 247 -19.84 -5.77 5.84
CA THR A 247 -20.17 -7.21 5.97
C THR A 247 -20.79 -7.54 7.30
N ASP A 248 -20.28 -6.98 8.39
CA ASP A 248 -20.73 -7.30 9.74
C ASP A 248 -21.99 -6.51 10.16
N THR A 249 -22.02 -5.19 9.91
CA THR A 249 -23.16 -4.36 10.30
C THR A 249 -24.28 -4.36 9.27
N HIS A 250 -23.94 -4.33 7.97
CA HIS A 250 -24.89 -4.14 6.88
C HIS A 250 -25.24 -5.41 6.10
N GLY A 251 -24.65 -6.58 6.47
CA GLY A 251 -24.98 -7.88 5.88
C GLY A 251 -24.56 -8.06 4.42
N ILE A 252 -23.66 -7.23 3.90
CA ILE A 252 -23.09 -7.39 2.56
C ILE A 252 -22.17 -8.62 2.58
N SER A 253 -22.37 -9.57 1.65
CA SER A 253 -21.52 -10.74 1.63
C SER A 253 -20.06 -10.38 1.33
N PRO A 254 -19.06 -11.08 1.93
CA PRO A 254 -17.65 -10.84 1.64
C PRO A 254 -17.31 -10.97 0.16
N SER A 255 -17.95 -11.90 -0.55
CA SER A 255 -17.78 -12.06 -2.00
C SER A 255 -18.30 -10.83 -2.76
N THR A 256 -19.43 -10.24 -2.35
CA THR A 256 -19.95 -9.00 -2.95
C THR A 256 -18.98 -7.84 -2.74
N TRP A 257 -18.36 -7.72 -1.55
CA TRP A 257 -17.30 -6.74 -1.32
C TRP A 257 -16.12 -6.94 -2.29
N GLY A 258 -15.66 -8.19 -2.48
CA GLY A 258 -14.59 -8.50 -3.43
C GLY A 258 -14.85 -8.03 -4.86
N PHE A 259 -16.12 -7.99 -5.30
CA PHE A 259 -16.50 -7.41 -6.60
C PHE A 259 -16.64 -5.89 -6.55
N LEU A 260 -17.17 -5.31 -5.47
CA LEU A 260 -17.32 -3.85 -5.34
C LEU A 260 -15.97 -3.14 -5.30
N VAL A 261 -14.97 -3.73 -4.63
CA VAL A 261 -13.65 -3.11 -4.51
C VAL A 261 -12.92 -2.98 -5.85
N ILE A 262 -13.33 -3.73 -6.90
CA ILE A 262 -12.79 -3.59 -8.26
C ILE A 262 -12.96 -2.16 -8.80
N ILE A 263 -13.98 -1.43 -8.34
CA ILE A 263 -14.24 -0.04 -8.75
C ILE A 263 -12.98 0.83 -8.54
N ASN A 264 -12.27 0.65 -7.42
CA ASN A 264 -11.06 1.40 -7.11
C ASN A 264 -9.97 1.21 -8.19
N PRO A 265 -9.40 0.03 -8.38
CA PRO A 265 -8.31 -0.14 -9.34
C PRO A 265 -8.76 0.07 -10.79
N ALA A 266 -10.02 -0.16 -11.12
CA ALA A 266 -10.56 0.14 -12.46
C ALA A 266 -10.54 1.64 -12.74
N LEU A 267 -11.03 2.46 -11.81
CA LEU A 267 -11.01 3.93 -11.96
C LEU A 267 -9.59 4.47 -12.02
N VAL A 268 -8.70 4.00 -11.14
CA VAL A 268 -7.29 4.41 -11.14
C VAL A 268 -6.64 4.07 -12.49
N THR A 269 -6.81 2.84 -12.98
CA THR A 269 -6.21 2.42 -14.25
C THR A 269 -6.73 3.22 -15.45
N LEU A 270 -8.02 3.50 -15.49
CA LEU A 270 -8.65 4.15 -16.65
C LEU A 270 -8.50 5.67 -16.62
N PHE A 271 -8.49 6.29 -15.45
CA PHE A 271 -8.66 7.75 -15.33
C PHE A 271 -7.49 8.48 -14.66
N GLN A 272 -6.55 7.81 -13.96
CA GLN A 272 -5.45 8.45 -13.24
C GLN A 272 -4.72 9.49 -14.09
N LEU A 273 -4.22 9.10 -15.26
CA LEU A 273 -3.46 10.01 -16.13
C LEU A 273 -4.31 11.15 -16.69
N ARG A 274 -5.58 10.86 -17.02
CA ARG A 274 -6.50 11.89 -17.54
C ARG A 274 -6.82 12.91 -16.46
N LEU A 275 -7.11 12.45 -15.24
CA LEU A 275 -7.40 13.33 -14.11
C LEU A 275 -6.18 14.18 -13.76
N THR A 276 -5.00 13.58 -13.63
CA THR A 276 -3.74 14.29 -13.31
C THR A 276 -3.47 15.41 -14.33
N ARG A 277 -3.62 15.13 -15.64
CA ARG A 277 -3.45 16.15 -16.69
C ARG A 277 -4.51 17.24 -16.60
N ARG A 278 -5.78 16.88 -16.36
CA ARG A 278 -6.88 17.86 -16.34
C ARG A 278 -6.79 18.81 -15.16
N VAL A 279 -6.21 18.39 -14.04
CA VAL A 279 -6.05 19.23 -12.83
C VAL A 279 -4.64 19.78 -12.65
N SER A 280 -3.76 19.65 -13.65
CA SER A 280 -2.36 20.13 -13.57
C SER A 280 -2.26 21.65 -13.35
N HIS A 281 -3.22 22.41 -13.89
CA HIS A 281 -3.31 23.88 -13.72
C HIS A 281 -3.78 24.31 -12.33
N ILE A 282 -4.37 23.41 -11.54
CA ILE A 282 -4.85 23.75 -10.19
C ILE A 282 -3.66 23.79 -9.23
N PRO A 283 -3.53 24.83 -8.38
CA PRO A 283 -2.46 24.88 -7.39
C PRO A 283 -2.49 23.68 -6.42
N THR A 284 -1.31 23.32 -5.88
CA THR A 284 -1.12 22.14 -5.04
C THR A 284 -2.01 22.13 -3.78
N ALA A 285 -2.10 23.28 -3.07
CA ALA A 285 -2.86 23.34 -1.81
C ALA A 285 -4.35 23.03 -1.99
N PRO A 286 -5.12 23.66 -2.90
CA PRO A 286 -6.54 23.31 -3.08
C PRO A 286 -6.73 21.88 -3.60
N LYS A 287 -5.81 21.35 -4.43
CA LYS A 287 -5.86 19.91 -4.83
C LYS A 287 -5.74 18.99 -3.63
N LEU A 288 -4.78 19.26 -2.74
CA LEU A 288 -4.54 18.46 -1.55
C LEU A 288 -5.73 18.51 -0.59
N VAL A 289 -6.30 19.70 -0.37
CA VAL A 289 -7.50 19.87 0.46
C VAL A 289 -8.69 19.09 -0.14
N ALA A 290 -8.98 19.27 -1.42
CA ALA A 290 -10.05 18.57 -2.08
C ALA A 290 -9.85 17.05 -2.02
N ALA A 291 -8.63 16.57 -2.26
CA ALA A 291 -8.28 15.16 -2.20
C ALA A 291 -8.61 14.54 -0.83
N MET A 292 -8.15 15.17 0.26
CA MET A 292 -8.37 14.67 1.60
C MET A 292 -9.85 14.67 1.99
N LEU A 293 -10.59 15.74 1.66
CA LEU A 293 -12.03 15.80 1.93
C LEU A 293 -12.82 14.76 1.13
N LEU A 294 -12.47 14.52 -0.15
CA LEU A 294 -13.08 13.50 -0.98
C LEU A 294 -12.79 12.08 -0.48
N MET A 295 -11.67 11.85 0.20
CA MET A 295 -11.37 10.54 0.79
C MET A 295 -12.19 10.27 2.06
N GLY A 296 -12.38 11.24 2.95
CA GLY A 296 -12.96 10.97 4.27
C GLY A 296 -14.45 11.31 4.40
N LEU A 297 -14.92 12.43 3.84
CA LEU A 297 -16.31 12.85 4.02
C LEU A 297 -17.35 11.85 3.46
N PRO A 298 -17.12 11.18 2.31
CA PRO A 298 -18.10 10.24 1.77
C PRO A 298 -18.47 9.10 2.72
N PHE A 299 -17.58 8.70 3.63
CA PHE A 299 -17.87 7.65 4.60
C PHE A 299 -19.07 7.97 5.51
N THR A 300 -19.35 9.25 5.74
CA THR A 300 -20.51 9.66 6.54
C THR A 300 -21.84 9.27 5.89
N LEU A 301 -21.89 9.07 4.57
CA LEU A 301 -23.08 8.60 3.87
C LEU A 301 -23.47 7.18 4.29
N LEU A 302 -22.49 6.36 4.71
CA LEU A 302 -22.72 4.99 5.18
C LEU A 302 -23.49 4.97 6.52
N SER A 303 -23.45 6.04 7.30
CA SER A 303 -24.29 6.19 8.50
C SER A 303 -25.77 6.39 8.16
N VAL A 304 -26.08 6.78 6.91
CA VAL A 304 -27.47 7.02 6.46
C VAL A 304 -27.99 5.82 5.67
N SER A 305 -27.16 5.23 4.81
CA SER A 305 -27.56 4.09 3.98
C SER A 305 -26.34 3.29 3.51
N ALA A 306 -26.44 1.96 3.61
CA ALA A 306 -25.49 1.01 3.03
C ALA A 306 -26.05 0.27 1.80
N ALA A 307 -27.01 0.87 1.07
CA ALA A 307 -27.44 0.32 -0.20
C ALA A 307 -26.28 0.28 -1.21
N ILE A 308 -26.22 -0.76 -2.04
CA ILE A 308 -25.13 -0.96 -3.01
C ILE A 308 -24.83 0.29 -3.87
N PRO A 309 -25.81 1.04 -4.38
CA PRO A 309 -25.54 2.27 -5.12
C PRO A 309 -24.84 3.34 -4.27
N VAL A 310 -25.19 3.46 -2.97
CA VAL A 310 -24.54 4.42 -2.05
C VAL A 310 -23.10 4.00 -1.80
N ILE A 311 -22.86 2.71 -1.55
CA ILE A 311 -21.50 2.16 -1.39
C ILE A 311 -20.66 2.46 -2.64
N ALA A 312 -21.21 2.21 -3.84
CA ALA A 312 -20.53 2.49 -5.09
C ALA A 312 -20.17 3.99 -5.23
N VAL A 313 -21.07 4.90 -4.86
CA VAL A 313 -20.80 6.35 -4.85
C VAL A 313 -19.69 6.68 -3.85
N VAL A 314 -19.72 6.13 -2.64
CA VAL A 314 -18.67 6.33 -1.63
C VAL A 314 -17.31 5.88 -2.18
N ILE A 315 -17.25 4.69 -2.79
CA ILE A 315 -16.02 4.17 -3.40
C ILE A 315 -15.52 5.11 -4.52
N VAL A 316 -16.40 5.51 -5.44
CA VAL A 316 -16.03 6.38 -6.57
C VAL A 316 -15.48 7.72 -6.09
N VAL A 317 -16.16 8.36 -5.11
CA VAL A 317 -15.73 9.66 -4.59
C VAL A 317 -14.41 9.53 -3.82
N PHE A 318 -14.27 8.48 -3.00
CA PHE A 318 -13.02 8.17 -2.31
C PHE A 318 -11.86 8.01 -3.30
N VAL A 319 -12.04 7.22 -4.36
CA VAL A 319 -11.01 6.95 -5.38
C VAL A 319 -10.60 8.22 -6.13
N ILE A 320 -11.55 9.11 -6.43
CA ILE A 320 -11.19 10.43 -7.00
C ILE A 320 -10.28 11.21 -6.04
N GLY A 321 -10.58 11.18 -4.75
CA GLY A 321 -9.73 11.77 -3.71
C GLY A 321 -8.34 11.14 -3.69
N GLU A 322 -8.24 9.82 -3.68
CA GLU A 322 -6.99 9.06 -3.72
C GLU A 322 -6.14 9.41 -4.96
N MET A 323 -6.77 9.43 -6.15
CA MET A 323 -6.10 9.76 -7.41
C MET A 323 -5.52 11.18 -7.42
N LEU A 324 -6.10 12.10 -6.67
CA LEU A 324 -5.57 13.45 -6.47
C LEU A 324 -4.48 13.46 -5.39
N TRP A 325 -4.71 12.75 -4.29
CA TRP A 325 -3.84 12.79 -3.11
C TRP A 325 -2.45 12.20 -3.37
N VAL A 326 -2.38 10.99 -3.95
CA VAL A 326 -1.13 10.24 -4.11
C VAL A 326 -0.08 11.04 -4.92
N PRO A 327 -0.34 11.51 -6.15
CA PRO A 327 0.67 12.26 -6.91
C PRO A 327 0.93 13.65 -6.33
N THR A 328 -0.08 14.28 -5.73
CA THR A 328 0.09 15.63 -5.15
C THR A 328 0.98 15.59 -3.91
N SER A 329 0.80 14.61 -3.02
CA SER A 329 1.65 14.44 -1.83
C SER A 329 3.10 14.14 -2.19
N GLN A 330 3.34 13.27 -3.17
CA GLN A 330 4.69 12.99 -3.67
C GLN A 330 5.37 14.26 -4.21
N SER A 331 4.64 15.08 -4.97
CA SER A 331 5.15 16.35 -5.49
C SER A 331 5.50 17.36 -4.36
N VAL A 332 4.68 17.41 -3.30
CA VAL A 332 4.95 18.28 -2.14
C VAL A 332 6.23 17.84 -1.43
N ILE A 333 6.41 16.53 -1.21
CA ILE A 333 7.60 16.01 -0.53
C ILE A 333 8.86 16.31 -1.36
N ALA A 334 8.79 16.06 -2.67
CA ALA A 334 9.91 16.34 -3.57
C ALA A 334 10.31 17.83 -3.57
N GLY A 335 9.32 18.72 -3.41
CA GLY A 335 9.56 20.17 -3.32
C GLY A 335 10.00 20.65 -1.92
N LEU A 336 9.74 19.89 -0.86
CA LEU A 336 10.17 20.22 0.52
C LEU A 336 11.56 19.71 0.82
N ALA A 337 11.93 18.56 0.26
CA ALA A 337 13.16 17.86 0.57
C ALA A 337 14.39 18.56 -0.04
N PRO A 338 15.44 18.90 0.75
CA PRO A 338 16.73 19.27 0.22
C PRO A 338 17.31 18.11 -0.60
N GLU A 339 18.12 18.41 -1.61
CA GLU A 339 18.62 17.42 -2.58
C GLU A 339 19.44 16.31 -1.91
N ASP A 340 20.28 16.68 -0.96
CA ASP A 340 21.19 15.82 -0.20
C ASP A 340 20.49 14.83 0.74
N VAL A 341 19.26 15.14 1.18
CA VAL A 341 18.47 14.31 2.14
C VAL A 341 17.09 13.91 1.61
N ARG A 342 16.85 14.05 0.30
CA ARG A 342 15.54 13.75 -0.32
C ARG A 342 15.05 12.33 -0.02
N GLY A 343 15.95 11.35 -0.04
CA GLY A 343 15.63 9.97 0.32
C GLY A 343 15.08 9.82 1.74
N ALA A 344 15.67 10.55 2.70
CA ALA A 344 15.20 10.53 4.09
C ALA A 344 13.81 11.16 4.27
N TYR A 345 13.49 12.24 3.54
CA TYR A 345 12.15 12.84 3.53
C TYR A 345 11.11 11.89 2.93
N MET A 346 11.43 11.23 1.81
CA MET A 346 10.58 10.23 1.20
C MET A 346 10.37 9.02 2.13
N GLY A 347 11.45 8.56 2.78
CA GLY A 347 11.37 7.46 3.76
C GLY A 347 10.52 7.81 4.98
N ALA A 348 10.67 9.03 5.53
CA ALA A 348 9.86 9.51 6.64
C ALA A 348 8.36 9.57 6.27
N PHE A 349 8.04 10.01 5.05
CA PHE A 349 6.65 9.98 4.57
C PHE A 349 6.16 8.54 4.35
N GLY A 350 6.99 7.64 3.83
CA GLY A 350 6.67 6.21 3.74
C GLY A 350 6.33 5.59 5.10
N ALA A 351 7.02 6.02 6.18
CA ALA A 351 6.72 5.57 7.53
C ALA A 351 5.30 5.98 8.00
N THR A 352 4.73 7.08 7.50
CA THR A 352 3.35 7.47 7.80
C THR A 352 2.33 6.48 7.21
N SER A 353 2.65 5.84 6.08
CA SER A 353 1.84 4.77 5.50
C SER A 353 1.83 3.54 6.42
N ALA A 354 3.00 3.09 6.87
CA ALA A 354 3.09 1.96 7.79
C ALA A 354 2.34 2.24 9.12
N ALA A 355 2.47 3.46 9.65
CA ALA A 355 1.71 3.89 10.82
C ALA A 355 0.19 3.90 10.56
N GLY A 356 -0.24 4.30 9.36
CA GLY A 356 -1.64 4.26 8.94
C GLY A 356 -2.21 2.84 8.98
N PHE A 357 -1.50 1.87 8.41
CA PHE A 357 -1.91 0.45 8.43
C PHE A 357 -1.97 -0.15 9.84
N ALA A 358 -1.11 0.31 10.75
CA ALA A 358 -1.13 -0.12 12.15
C ALA A 358 -2.27 0.53 12.96
N LEU A 359 -2.42 1.85 12.84
CA LEU A 359 -3.23 2.66 13.74
C LEU A 359 -4.69 2.82 13.28
N ALA A 360 -4.97 2.79 11.98
CA ALA A 360 -6.33 2.97 11.49
C ALA A 360 -7.29 1.86 11.96
N PRO A 361 -6.96 0.56 11.82
CA PRO A 361 -7.77 -0.51 12.40
C PRO A 361 -7.83 -0.44 13.92
N PHE A 362 -6.70 -0.12 14.57
CA PHE A 362 -6.63 -0.04 16.02
C PHE A 362 -7.60 0.99 16.60
N PHE A 363 -7.61 2.22 16.11
CA PHE A 363 -8.52 3.25 16.57
C PHE A 363 -9.94 3.08 16.00
N GLY A 364 -10.05 2.79 14.71
CA GLY A 364 -11.32 2.70 13.99
C GLY A 364 -12.22 1.62 14.57
N LEU A 365 -11.70 0.40 14.74
CA LEU A 365 -12.50 -0.71 15.23
C LEU A 365 -12.84 -0.59 16.72
N GLN A 366 -11.98 0.03 17.55
CA GLN A 366 -12.32 0.33 18.95
C GLN A 366 -13.46 1.34 19.06
N VAL A 367 -13.43 2.42 18.24
CA VAL A 367 -14.52 3.40 18.20
C VAL A 367 -15.80 2.76 17.72
N ARG A 368 -15.71 1.88 16.70
CA ARG A 368 -16.84 1.10 16.20
C ARG A 368 -17.48 0.22 17.29
N ASP A 369 -16.65 -0.53 18.02
CA ASP A 369 -17.13 -1.46 19.08
C ASP A 369 -17.87 -0.73 20.21
N VAL A 370 -17.44 0.49 20.55
CA VAL A 370 -18.00 1.24 21.69
C VAL A 370 -19.15 2.15 21.28
N TYR A 371 -19.02 2.81 20.11
CA TYR A 371 -19.92 3.89 19.69
C TYR A 371 -20.63 3.63 18.36
N GLY A 372 -20.35 2.48 17.73
CA GLY A 372 -20.95 2.07 16.45
C GLY A 372 -20.28 2.68 15.21
N ASP A 373 -20.73 2.21 14.05
CA ASP A 373 -20.17 2.58 12.73
C ASP A 373 -20.27 4.08 12.44
N GLY A 374 -21.37 4.75 12.83
CA GLY A 374 -21.56 6.17 12.61
C GLY A 374 -20.48 7.04 13.28
N ALA A 375 -20.10 6.69 14.52
CA ALA A 375 -19.03 7.38 15.24
C ALA A 375 -17.66 7.13 14.60
N MET A 376 -17.40 5.90 14.15
CA MET A 376 -16.17 5.53 13.43
C MET A 376 -16.05 6.34 12.13
N TRP A 377 -17.10 6.42 11.34
CA TRP A 377 -17.09 7.21 10.09
C TRP A 377 -16.95 8.71 10.35
N GLY A 378 -17.61 9.21 11.40
CA GLY A 378 -17.45 10.60 11.86
C GLY A 378 -16.01 10.92 12.26
N MET A 379 -15.32 10.01 12.95
CA MET A 379 -13.91 10.14 13.32
C MET A 379 -13.01 10.21 12.08
N PHE A 380 -13.17 9.30 11.10
CA PHE A 380 -12.36 9.35 9.88
C PHE A 380 -12.66 10.59 9.02
N ALA A 381 -13.91 11.04 8.98
CA ALA A 381 -14.27 12.31 8.36
C ALA A 381 -13.59 13.49 9.05
N ALA A 382 -13.54 13.52 10.39
CA ALA A 382 -12.82 14.53 11.15
C ALA A 382 -11.30 14.48 10.86
N PHE A 383 -10.71 13.29 10.80
CA PHE A 383 -9.30 13.14 10.41
C PHE A 383 -9.02 13.70 9.02
N SER A 384 -9.93 13.51 8.05
CA SER A 384 -9.77 14.07 6.71
C SER A 384 -9.81 15.59 6.70
N VAL A 385 -10.68 16.21 7.50
CA VAL A 385 -10.76 17.66 7.65
C VAL A 385 -9.48 18.22 8.30
N VAL A 386 -9.02 17.60 9.39
CA VAL A 386 -7.78 18.02 10.07
C VAL A 386 -6.58 17.83 9.13
N ALA A 387 -6.50 16.71 8.40
CA ALA A 387 -5.47 16.48 7.39
C ALA A 387 -5.46 17.57 6.32
N ALA A 388 -6.64 17.95 5.81
CA ALA A 388 -6.78 19.00 4.81
C ALA A 388 -6.28 20.36 5.32
N VAL A 389 -6.63 20.73 6.57
CA VAL A 389 -6.17 21.98 7.21
C VAL A 389 -4.64 21.97 7.37
N LEU A 390 -4.07 20.91 7.95
CA LEU A 390 -2.62 20.77 8.15
C LEU A 390 -1.86 20.78 6.82
N GLY A 391 -2.37 20.08 5.81
CA GLY A 391 -1.79 20.05 4.47
C GLY A 391 -1.81 21.43 3.80
N ALA A 392 -2.91 22.19 3.95
CA ALA A 392 -3.00 23.55 3.45
C ALA A 392 -2.00 24.50 4.14
N LEU A 393 -1.85 24.38 5.47
CA LEU A 393 -0.87 25.16 6.23
C LEU A 393 0.57 24.81 5.82
N ALA A 394 0.89 23.53 5.66
CA ALA A 394 2.20 23.09 5.18
C ALA A 394 2.51 23.66 3.78
N CYS A 395 1.54 23.62 2.85
CA CYS A 395 1.72 24.18 1.51
C CYS A 395 1.94 25.70 1.51
N ARG A 396 1.39 26.44 2.48
CA ARG A 396 1.70 27.89 2.67
C ARG A 396 3.16 28.08 3.11
N GLY A 397 3.63 27.24 4.03
CA GLY A 397 5.02 27.27 4.49
C GLY A 397 6.03 26.95 3.36
N VAL A 398 5.67 26.07 2.41
CA VAL A 398 6.51 25.80 1.21
C VAL A 398 6.69 27.05 0.35
N ARG A 399 5.62 27.82 0.12
CA ARG A 399 5.67 29.04 -0.72
C ARG A 399 6.49 30.16 -0.09
N SER A 400 6.65 30.18 1.22
CA SER A 400 7.44 31.18 1.94
C SER A 400 8.94 30.87 2.05
N ARG A 401 9.37 29.67 1.62
CA ARG A 401 10.79 29.31 1.58
C ARG A 401 11.47 30.05 0.42
N PRO A 402 12.63 30.71 0.65
CA PRO A 402 13.44 31.20 -0.46
C PRO A 402 13.81 29.98 -1.34
N ARG A 403 13.57 30.07 -2.64
CA ARG A 403 14.20 29.12 -3.57
C ARG A 403 15.71 29.27 -3.37
N SER A 404 16.39 28.18 -3.01
CA SER A 404 17.84 28.12 -3.13
C SER A 404 18.14 28.43 -4.60
N GLU A 405 18.77 29.57 -4.85
CA GLU A 405 19.34 29.88 -6.15
C GLU A 405 20.37 28.80 -6.43
N GLY A 406 19.96 27.76 -7.15
CA GLY A 406 20.90 26.83 -7.79
C GLY A 406 21.76 27.69 -8.70
N THR A 407 23.06 27.66 -8.46
CA THR A 407 24.09 28.21 -9.32
C THR A 407 23.69 27.97 -10.76
N GLY A 408 23.24 29.07 -11.40
CA GLY A 408 22.84 29.04 -12.79
C GLY A 408 24.05 28.84 -13.68
N GLU A 409 24.13 27.65 -14.25
CA GLU A 409 24.74 27.48 -15.58
C GLU A 409 23.60 27.03 -16.52
N GLY A 410 23.41 27.87 -17.52
CA GLY A 410 22.26 27.83 -18.41
C GLY A 410 22.15 26.49 -19.13
N LEU A 411 20.98 25.89 -18.99
CA LEU A 411 20.45 24.99 -20.00
C LEU A 411 19.67 25.84 -20.99
N GLU A 412 20.32 26.20 -22.09
CA GLU A 412 19.68 26.68 -23.29
C GLU A 412 18.58 25.69 -23.70
N VAL A 413 17.36 26.16 -23.67
CA VAL A 413 16.22 25.44 -24.24
C VAL A 413 16.41 25.43 -25.75
N VAL A 414 16.85 24.28 -26.29
CA VAL A 414 16.82 24.04 -27.72
C VAL A 414 15.35 23.89 -28.16
N PRO A 415 14.81 24.78 -29.02
CA PRO A 415 13.43 24.63 -29.50
C PRO A 415 13.37 23.41 -30.44
N VAL A 416 12.49 22.45 -30.11
CA VAL A 416 12.11 21.38 -31.04
C VAL A 416 11.25 22.02 -32.10
N ALA A 417 11.77 22.08 -33.35
CA ALA A 417 11.05 22.51 -34.52
C ALA A 417 9.88 21.59 -34.89
N PRO A 418 8.86 22.06 -35.62
CA PRO A 418 7.53 21.49 -35.81
C PRO A 418 7.47 20.11 -36.48
#